data_574bcd19d3c00250139b6cb9a2fa8039
#
_entry.id   574bcd19d3c00250139b6cb9a2fa8039
#
_cell.length_a   1.000
_cell.length_b   1.000
_cell.length_c   1.000
_cell.angle_alpha   90.00
_cell.angle_beta   90.00
_cell.angle_gamma   90.00
#
_symmetry.space_group_name_H-M   'P 1'
#
loop_
_entity.id
_entity.type
_entity.pdbx_description
1 polymer ?
#
loop_
_entity_poly.entity_id
_entity_poly.type
_entity_poly.pdbx_seq_one_letter_code
_entity_poly.pdbx_strand_id
1 'polypeptide(L)'
;RFFTDTPEGIRPVSETLFEFPIALIAPIFLLLSAIAHLLISAPFYIQRYEQNIAKGINPPRWWEYSISSSLMLVVLLILGGLIEISAIVFIFTLNFIMNLMGLVMEKYNQLTEKVSWLPFNIGVVAGIVPWIMGGLYFWVSTNNIADAIPVYAQFGFLLTFIFFNTFAINMFL
;
A
#
# COMPACT_ATOMS: atom_id res chain seq x y z
N ARG A 1 -17.48 12.48 2.15
CA ARG A 1 -18.62 12.88 3.00
C ARG A 1 -18.43 14.33 3.47
N PHE A 2 -19.49 15.09 3.51
CA PHE A 2 -19.52 16.44 4.06
C PHE A 2 -20.83 16.63 4.84
N PHE A 3 -20.89 17.66 5.66
CA PHE A 3 -22.11 17.97 6.39
C PHE A 3 -22.91 19.01 5.60
N THR A 4 -24.21 18.80 5.52
CA THR A 4 -25.13 19.78 4.94
C THR A 4 -26.24 20.11 5.93
N ASP A 5 -26.73 21.33 5.85
CA ASP A 5 -27.86 21.78 6.63
C ASP A 5 -29.15 21.29 5.94
N THR A 6 -29.97 20.58 6.69
CA THR A 6 -31.26 20.06 6.23
C THR A 6 -32.36 20.56 7.17
N PRO A 7 -33.64 20.53 6.74
CA PRO A 7 -34.77 20.92 7.63
C PRO A 7 -34.82 20.15 8.95
N GLU A 8 -34.15 18.97 9.00
CA GLU A 8 -34.06 18.12 10.17
C GLU A 8 -32.76 18.27 10.95
N GLY A 9 -31.91 19.26 10.61
CA GLY A 9 -30.62 19.56 11.20
C GLY A 9 -29.42 19.14 10.33
N ILE A 10 -28.23 19.29 10.87
CA ILE A 10 -26.97 18.97 10.19
C ILE A 10 -26.82 17.46 10.03
N ARG A 11 -26.76 16.99 8.79
CA ARG A 11 -26.57 15.55 8.48
C ARG A 11 -25.35 15.32 7.58
N PRO A 12 -24.65 14.20 7.77
CA PRO A 12 -23.58 13.78 6.86
C PRO A 12 -24.18 13.34 5.52
N VAL A 13 -23.70 13.91 4.44
CA VAL A 13 -24.06 13.54 3.07
C VAL A 13 -22.85 12.96 2.37
N SER A 14 -23.08 11.97 1.51
CA SER A 14 -22.06 11.44 0.61
C SER A 14 -22.41 11.79 -0.82
N GLU A 15 -21.45 12.31 -1.57
CA GLU A 15 -21.57 12.59 -2.99
C GLU A 15 -20.57 11.74 -3.75
N THR A 16 -20.98 11.21 -4.89
CA THR A 16 -20.10 10.47 -5.79
C THR A 16 -19.27 11.48 -6.58
N LEU A 17 -17.97 11.53 -6.33
CA LEU A 17 -17.06 12.43 -7.03
C LEU A 17 -16.77 11.92 -8.44
N PHE A 18 -16.53 10.64 -8.59
CA PHE A 18 -16.29 9.96 -9.86
C PHE A 18 -16.49 8.45 -9.71
N GLU A 19 -16.74 7.80 -10.83
CA GLU A 19 -16.77 6.34 -10.91
C GLU A 19 -15.49 5.87 -11.59
N PHE A 20 -14.81 4.92 -10.96
CA PHE A 20 -13.59 4.32 -11.50
C PHE A 20 -13.75 2.80 -11.61
N PRO A 21 -13.53 2.21 -12.79
CA PRO A 21 -13.60 0.76 -12.93
C PRO A 21 -12.40 0.10 -12.25
N ILE A 22 -12.61 -0.47 -11.07
CA ILE A 22 -11.58 -1.12 -10.24
C ILE A 22 -10.78 -2.17 -11.03
N ALA A 23 -11.43 -2.85 -11.99
CA ALA A 23 -10.79 -3.82 -12.85
C ALA A 23 -9.58 -3.27 -13.63
N LEU A 24 -9.51 -1.96 -13.89
CA LEU A 24 -8.37 -1.34 -14.56
C LEU A 24 -7.13 -1.22 -13.68
N ILE A 25 -7.27 -1.29 -12.36
CA ILE A 25 -6.11 -1.12 -11.46
C ILE A 25 -5.15 -2.31 -11.60
N ALA A 26 -5.66 -3.53 -11.79
CA ALA A 26 -4.82 -4.70 -11.96
C ALA A 26 -3.90 -4.61 -13.19
N PRO A 27 -4.37 -4.31 -14.42
CA PRO A 27 -3.49 -4.09 -15.55
C PRO A 27 -2.55 -2.90 -15.38
N ILE A 28 -2.97 -1.81 -14.70
CA ILE A 28 -2.10 -0.66 -14.40
C ILE A 28 -0.94 -1.12 -13.48
N PHE A 29 -1.25 -1.87 -12.43
CA PHE A 29 -0.25 -2.45 -11.54
C PHE A 29 0.78 -3.31 -12.29
N LEU A 30 0.31 -4.23 -13.13
CA LEU A 30 1.19 -5.10 -13.94
C LEU A 30 2.05 -4.28 -14.92
N LEU A 31 1.47 -3.25 -15.53
CA LEU A 31 2.19 -2.37 -16.44
C LEU A 31 3.28 -1.56 -15.71
N LEU A 32 3.00 -1.06 -14.51
CA LEU A 32 4.00 -0.36 -13.69
C LEU A 32 5.20 -1.27 -13.37
N SER A 33 4.93 -2.50 -12.92
CA SER A 33 5.99 -3.49 -12.67
C SER A 33 6.77 -3.82 -13.95
N ALA A 34 6.11 -4.02 -15.07
CA ALA A 34 6.76 -4.29 -16.35
C ALA A 34 7.67 -3.12 -16.78
N ILE A 35 7.19 -1.88 -16.67
CA ILE A 35 7.97 -0.67 -16.98
C ILE A 35 9.20 -0.59 -16.05
N ALA A 36 9.03 -0.83 -14.74
CA ALA A 36 10.13 -0.80 -13.80
C ALA A 36 11.23 -1.82 -14.17
N HIS A 37 10.85 -3.05 -14.54
CA HIS A 37 11.80 -4.08 -14.97
C HIS A 37 12.48 -3.73 -16.29
N LEU A 38 11.77 -3.16 -17.25
CA LEU A 38 12.36 -2.69 -18.51
C LEU A 38 13.37 -1.55 -18.26
N LEU A 39 13.07 -0.62 -17.38
CA LEU A 39 13.97 0.48 -17.02
C LEU A 39 15.24 -0.03 -16.35
N ILE A 40 15.13 -0.98 -15.42
CA ILE A 40 16.28 -1.59 -14.73
C ILE A 40 17.18 -2.33 -15.73
N SER A 41 16.60 -3.02 -16.72
CA SER A 41 17.32 -3.79 -17.75
C SER A 41 17.87 -2.92 -18.88
N ALA A 42 17.51 -1.64 -18.93
CA ALA A 42 17.93 -0.76 -20.01
C ALA A 42 19.45 -0.50 -19.98
N PRO A 43 20.14 -0.48 -21.15
CA PRO A 43 21.61 -0.32 -21.24
C PRO A 43 22.13 0.93 -20.56
N PHE A 44 21.33 2.01 -20.51
CA PHE A 44 21.72 3.27 -19.86
C PHE A 44 21.64 3.23 -18.33
N TYR A 45 20.93 2.23 -17.76
CA TYR A 45 20.68 2.17 -16.31
C TYR A 45 21.28 0.93 -15.64
N ILE A 46 21.46 -0.19 -16.35
CA ILE A 46 21.87 -1.49 -15.80
C ILE A 46 23.15 -1.40 -14.96
N GLN A 47 24.18 -0.70 -15.46
CA GLN A 47 25.45 -0.57 -14.74
C GLN A 47 25.29 0.14 -13.38
N ARG A 48 24.46 1.21 -13.34
CA ARG A 48 24.15 1.92 -12.11
C ARG A 48 23.35 1.06 -11.14
N TYR A 49 22.44 0.26 -11.66
CA TYR A 49 21.67 -0.69 -10.88
C TYR A 49 22.58 -1.73 -10.23
N GLU A 50 23.46 -2.36 -10.98
CA GLU A 50 24.43 -3.35 -10.49
C GLU A 50 25.35 -2.75 -9.40
N GLN A 51 25.84 -1.54 -9.60
CA GLN A 51 26.66 -0.83 -8.61
C GLN A 51 25.90 -0.57 -7.30
N ASN A 52 24.62 -0.25 -7.38
CA ASN A 52 23.78 -0.07 -6.20
C ASN A 52 23.52 -1.38 -5.48
N ILE A 53 23.22 -2.45 -6.22
CA ILE A 53 23.02 -3.80 -5.64
C ILE A 53 24.29 -4.29 -4.95
N ALA A 54 25.47 -4.08 -5.55
CA ALA A 54 26.74 -4.43 -4.94
C ALA A 54 27.00 -3.70 -3.60
N LYS A 55 26.35 -2.55 -3.39
CA LYS A 55 26.35 -1.81 -2.11
C LYS A 55 25.21 -2.19 -1.17
N GLY A 56 24.37 -3.14 -1.54
CA GLY A 56 23.18 -3.50 -0.76
C GLY A 56 22.05 -2.46 -0.82
N ILE A 57 21.98 -1.65 -1.88
CA ILE A 57 20.94 -0.63 -2.07
C ILE A 57 20.14 -0.94 -3.33
N ASN A 58 18.80 -0.93 -3.23
CA ASN A 58 17.94 -1.16 -4.39
C ASN A 58 16.85 -0.06 -4.54
N PRO A 59 17.23 1.16 -4.96
CA PRO A 59 16.27 2.26 -5.07
C PRO A 59 15.09 1.98 -6.01
N PRO A 60 15.27 1.38 -7.22
CA PRO A 60 14.15 1.08 -8.10
C PRO A 60 13.09 0.18 -7.47
N ARG A 61 13.51 -0.84 -6.71
CA ARG A 61 12.61 -1.74 -5.97
C ARG A 61 11.70 -0.96 -5.02
N TRP A 62 12.28 -0.06 -4.24
CA TRP A 62 11.53 0.70 -3.25
C TRP A 62 10.56 1.70 -3.88
N TRP A 63 10.95 2.35 -4.96
CA TRP A 63 10.05 3.24 -5.71
C TRP A 63 8.91 2.48 -6.38
N GLU A 64 9.22 1.36 -7.02
CA GLU A 64 8.20 0.50 -7.64
C GLU A 64 7.23 -0.01 -6.58
N TYR A 65 7.73 -0.57 -5.48
CA TYR A 65 6.90 -1.10 -4.41
C TYR A 65 6.08 -0.01 -3.70
N SER A 66 6.60 1.19 -3.55
CA SER A 66 5.85 2.29 -2.94
C SER A 66 4.58 2.60 -3.73
N ILE A 67 4.62 2.54 -5.04
CA ILE A 67 3.47 2.80 -5.90
C ILE A 67 2.61 1.54 -6.03
N SER A 68 3.20 0.44 -6.44
CA SER A 68 2.48 -0.79 -6.79
C SER A 68 1.77 -1.41 -5.59
N SER A 69 2.45 -1.54 -4.44
CA SER A 69 1.84 -2.08 -3.24
C SER A 69 0.76 -1.17 -2.66
N SER A 70 0.93 0.16 -2.78
CA SER A 70 -0.09 1.11 -2.32
C SER A 70 -1.35 1.04 -3.17
N LEU A 71 -1.22 0.91 -4.49
CA LEU A 71 -2.36 0.66 -5.38
C LEU A 71 -3.06 -0.66 -5.04
N MET A 72 -2.29 -1.73 -4.84
CA MET A 72 -2.84 -3.04 -4.49
C MET A 72 -3.60 -3.00 -3.15
N LEU A 73 -3.03 -2.34 -2.15
CA LEU A 73 -3.67 -2.19 -0.84
C LEU A 73 -4.97 -1.39 -0.95
N VAL A 74 -4.98 -0.29 -1.71
CA VAL A 74 -6.20 0.51 -1.96
C VAL A 74 -7.29 -0.35 -2.60
N VAL A 75 -6.97 -1.15 -3.62
CA VAL A 75 -7.93 -2.07 -4.25
C VAL A 75 -8.51 -3.04 -3.23
N LEU A 76 -7.64 -3.67 -2.43
CA LEU A 76 -8.06 -4.62 -1.41
C LEU A 76 -9.06 -3.98 -0.43
N LEU A 77 -8.80 -2.74 -0.02
CA LEU A 77 -9.64 -2.03 0.94
C LEU A 77 -10.95 -1.54 0.31
N ILE A 78 -10.94 -1.13 -0.96
CA ILE A 78 -12.18 -0.81 -1.70
C ILE A 78 -13.07 -2.06 -1.80
N LEU A 79 -12.49 -3.22 -2.11
CA LEU A 79 -13.22 -4.49 -2.11
C LEU A 79 -13.74 -4.87 -0.71
N GLY A 80 -13.07 -4.42 0.36
CA GLY A 80 -13.52 -4.51 1.74
C GLY A 80 -14.58 -3.49 2.14
N GLY A 81 -15.01 -2.60 1.22
CA GLY A 81 -16.07 -1.61 1.46
C GLY A 81 -15.58 -0.19 1.77
N LEU A 82 -14.28 0.09 1.68
CA LEU A 82 -13.73 1.42 1.88
C LEU A 82 -13.84 2.24 0.59
N ILE A 83 -14.79 3.18 0.53
CA ILE A 83 -15.08 4.00 -0.65
C ILE A 83 -14.83 5.49 -0.44
N GLU A 84 -14.38 5.89 0.75
CA GLU A 84 -14.16 7.28 1.09
C GLU A 84 -12.81 7.76 0.54
N ILE A 85 -12.83 8.82 -0.30
CA ILE A 85 -11.64 9.32 -1.01
C ILE A 85 -10.53 9.79 -0.05
N SER A 86 -10.89 10.44 1.05
CA SER A 86 -9.93 10.87 2.06
C SER A 86 -9.18 9.69 2.68
N ALA A 87 -9.90 8.64 3.05
CA ALA A 87 -9.29 7.42 3.60
C ALA A 87 -8.41 6.72 2.55
N ILE A 88 -8.84 6.65 1.28
CA ILE A 88 -8.06 6.09 0.18
C ILE A 88 -6.73 6.84 0.03
N VAL A 89 -6.76 8.18 0.00
CA VAL A 89 -5.55 9.01 -0.14
C VAL A 89 -4.61 8.83 1.05
N PHE A 90 -5.12 8.81 2.28
CA PHE A 90 -4.30 8.60 3.48
C PHE A 90 -3.66 7.21 3.49
N ILE A 91 -4.41 6.18 3.17
CA ILE A 91 -3.93 4.80 3.13
C ILE A 91 -2.85 4.62 2.08
N PHE A 92 -3.09 5.14 0.86
CA PHE A 92 -2.07 5.15 -0.19
C PHE A 92 -0.79 5.82 0.28
N THR A 93 -0.91 7.02 0.84
CA THR A 93 0.24 7.83 1.29
C THR A 93 1.01 7.14 2.42
N LEU A 94 0.32 6.58 3.41
CA LEU A 94 0.97 5.88 4.52
C LEU A 94 1.71 4.63 4.07
N ASN A 95 1.10 3.84 3.18
CA ASN A 95 1.77 2.65 2.63
C ASN A 95 2.94 3.02 1.71
N PHE A 96 2.80 4.10 0.93
CA PHE A 96 3.86 4.65 0.11
C PHE A 96 5.07 5.07 0.96
N ILE A 97 4.83 5.83 2.04
CA ILE A 97 5.89 6.25 2.99
C ILE A 97 6.51 5.03 3.67
N MET A 98 5.71 4.06 4.11
CA MET A 98 6.21 2.82 4.72
C MET A 98 7.26 2.15 3.83
N ASN A 99 6.97 1.99 2.53
CA ASN A 99 7.92 1.39 1.60
C ASN A 99 9.17 2.27 1.39
N LEU A 100 9.01 3.59 1.30
CA LEU A 100 10.16 4.49 1.17
C LEU A 100 11.06 4.48 2.41
N MET A 101 10.54 4.16 3.59
CA MET A 101 11.37 3.99 4.79
C MET A 101 12.34 2.82 4.64
N GLY A 102 12.02 1.79 3.82
CA GLY A 102 12.97 0.76 3.43
C GLY A 102 14.15 1.32 2.63
N LEU A 103 13.92 2.21 1.68
CA LEU A 103 15.00 2.89 0.95
C LEU A 103 15.84 3.78 1.87
N VAL A 104 15.19 4.49 2.80
CA VAL A 104 15.87 5.31 3.80
C VAL A 104 16.77 4.42 4.67
N MET A 105 16.27 3.26 5.10
CA MET A 105 17.03 2.30 5.89
C MET A 105 18.27 1.79 5.14
N GLU A 106 18.11 1.35 3.89
CA GLU A 106 19.25 0.90 3.06
C GLU A 106 20.30 2.00 2.91
N LYS A 107 19.89 3.23 2.60
CA LYS A 107 20.83 4.35 2.42
C LYS A 107 21.44 4.82 3.74
N TYR A 108 20.67 4.90 4.79
CA TYR A 108 21.15 5.36 6.10
C TYR A 108 22.20 4.41 6.68
N ASN A 109 21.95 3.11 6.55
CA ASN A 109 22.87 2.09 7.07
C ASN A 109 24.19 1.99 6.27
N GLN A 110 24.31 2.63 5.11
CA GLN A 110 25.61 2.83 4.44
C GLN A 110 26.50 3.85 5.16
N LEU A 111 25.92 4.71 5.98
CA LEU A 111 26.61 5.79 6.67
C LEU A 111 26.91 5.45 8.13
N THR A 112 26.47 4.28 8.62
CA THR A 112 26.58 3.87 10.02
C THR A 112 27.38 2.58 10.16
N GLU A 113 28.19 2.47 11.21
CA GLU A 113 28.92 1.23 11.53
C GLU A 113 28.00 0.12 12.06
N LYS A 114 26.88 0.50 12.66
CA LYS A 114 25.88 -0.42 13.21
C LYS A 114 24.55 -0.23 12.52
N VAL A 115 23.85 -1.32 12.26
CA VAL A 115 22.52 -1.29 11.65
C VAL A 115 21.54 -0.50 12.53
N SER A 116 20.98 0.56 11.96
CA SER A 116 19.90 1.33 12.59
C SER A 116 18.53 0.86 12.09
N TRP A 117 17.71 0.42 13.02
CA TRP A 117 16.33 0.00 12.75
C TRP A 117 15.31 1.15 12.84
N LEU A 118 15.77 2.38 13.09
CA LEU A 118 14.89 3.54 13.24
C LEU A 118 13.97 3.77 12.01
N PRO A 119 14.51 3.80 10.77
CA PRO A 119 13.64 3.98 9.61
C PRO A 119 12.61 2.85 9.45
N PHE A 120 13.03 1.61 9.72
CA PHE A 120 12.13 0.45 9.69
C PHE A 120 10.97 0.62 10.69
N ASN A 121 11.27 0.98 11.93
CA ASN A 121 10.25 1.16 12.97
C ASN A 121 9.25 2.28 12.60
N ILE A 122 9.73 3.38 12.02
CA ILE A 122 8.85 4.46 11.51
C ILE A 122 7.97 3.91 10.38
N GLY A 123 8.53 3.12 9.47
CA GLY A 123 7.79 2.45 8.41
C GLY A 123 6.70 1.53 8.96
N VAL A 124 7.00 0.73 9.98
CA VAL A 124 6.02 -0.16 10.63
C VAL A 124 4.85 0.63 11.23
N VAL A 125 5.13 1.75 11.90
CA VAL A 125 4.07 2.62 12.44
C VAL A 125 3.18 3.16 11.32
N ALA A 126 3.76 3.62 10.22
CA ALA A 126 3.00 4.08 9.06
C ALA A 126 2.19 2.94 8.41
N GLY A 127 2.77 1.74 8.29
CA GLY A 127 2.15 0.59 7.64
C GLY A 127 1.03 -0.08 8.44
N ILE A 128 1.06 0.00 9.77
CA ILE A 128 0.04 -0.63 10.62
C ILE A 128 -1.33 0.05 10.49
N VAL A 129 -1.36 1.36 10.27
CA VAL A 129 -2.59 2.14 10.18
C VAL A 129 -3.51 1.69 9.05
N PRO A 130 -3.04 1.53 7.80
CA PRO A 130 -3.84 0.95 6.71
C PRO A 130 -4.47 -0.40 7.05
N TRP A 131 -3.75 -1.27 7.74
CA TRP A 131 -4.25 -2.58 8.12
C TRP A 131 -5.30 -2.54 9.22
N ILE A 132 -5.13 -1.66 10.21
CA ILE A 132 -6.18 -1.42 11.22
C ILE A 132 -7.45 -0.91 10.56
N MET A 133 -7.33 0.08 9.67
CA MET A 133 -8.48 0.63 8.96
C MET A 133 -9.15 -0.43 8.08
N GLY A 134 -8.35 -1.19 7.31
CA GLY A 134 -8.85 -2.29 6.49
C GLY A 134 -9.58 -3.35 7.31
N GLY A 135 -9.01 -3.76 8.43
CA GLY A 135 -9.61 -4.72 9.34
C GLY A 135 -10.94 -4.23 9.93
N LEU A 136 -11.02 -2.95 10.30
CA LEU A 136 -12.27 -2.34 10.80
C LEU A 136 -13.35 -2.30 9.71
N TYR A 137 -13.02 -1.84 8.51
CA TYR A 137 -13.98 -1.81 7.40
C TYR A 137 -14.43 -3.21 7.03
N PHE A 138 -13.50 -4.15 6.96
CA PHE A 138 -13.81 -5.54 6.66
C PHE A 138 -14.72 -6.17 7.72
N TRP A 139 -14.44 -5.94 9.02
CA TRP A 139 -15.29 -6.39 10.10
C TRP A 139 -16.69 -5.80 10.00
N VAL A 140 -16.81 -4.47 9.85
CA VAL A 140 -18.12 -3.81 9.74
C VAL A 140 -18.91 -4.37 8.55
N SER A 141 -18.24 -4.56 7.42
CA SER A 141 -18.87 -5.12 6.22
C SER A 141 -19.36 -6.55 6.43
N THR A 142 -18.55 -7.41 7.06
CA THR A 142 -18.94 -8.81 7.32
C THR A 142 -20.06 -8.93 8.34
N ASN A 143 -20.12 -8.07 9.36
CA ASN A 143 -21.17 -8.14 10.38
C ASN A 143 -22.51 -7.53 9.94
N ASN A 144 -22.49 -6.55 9.03
CA ASN A 144 -23.72 -5.89 8.58
C ASN A 144 -24.26 -6.45 7.25
N ILE A 145 -23.42 -7.13 6.47
CA ILE A 145 -23.74 -7.66 5.14
C ILE A 145 -23.22 -9.12 5.08
N ALA A 146 -23.49 -9.91 6.13
CA ALA A 146 -22.91 -11.26 6.29
C ALA A 146 -23.11 -12.18 5.08
N ASP A 147 -24.28 -12.07 4.40
CA ASP A 147 -24.59 -12.85 3.21
C ASP A 147 -23.95 -12.28 1.92
N ALA A 148 -23.38 -11.07 1.97
CA ALA A 148 -22.82 -10.39 0.80
C ALA A 148 -21.32 -10.58 0.60
N ILE A 149 -20.56 -10.95 1.66
CA ILE A 149 -19.13 -11.22 1.55
C ILE A 149 -18.89 -12.73 1.58
N PRO A 150 -18.62 -13.34 0.43
CA PRO A 150 -18.35 -14.78 0.35
C PRO A 150 -17.15 -15.18 1.20
N VAL A 151 -17.20 -16.39 1.75
CA VAL A 151 -16.13 -16.95 2.59
C VAL A 151 -14.76 -16.93 1.90
N TYR A 152 -14.72 -17.17 0.58
CA TYR A 152 -13.48 -17.09 -0.19
C TYR A 152 -12.87 -15.68 -0.21
N ALA A 153 -13.70 -14.62 -0.18
CA ALA A 153 -13.19 -13.24 -0.10
C ALA A 153 -12.59 -12.93 1.28
N GLN A 154 -13.17 -13.51 2.34
CA GLN A 154 -12.63 -13.41 3.70
C GLN A 154 -11.25 -14.09 3.80
N PHE A 155 -11.11 -15.29 3.24
CA PHE A 155 -9.81 -15.96 3.13
C PHE A 155 -8.83 -15.20 2.25
N GLY A 156 -9.30 -14.61 1.14
CA GLY A 156 -8.49 -13.79 0.26
C GLY A 156 -7.90 -12.57 0.99
N PHE A 157 -8.70 -11.88 1.80
CA PHE A 157 -8.24 -10.76 2.62
C PHE A 157 -7.17 -11.21 3.63
N LEU A 158 -7.42 -12.29 4.36
CA LEU A 158 -6.47 -12.84 5.34
C LEU A 158 -5.16 -13.27 4.69
N LEU A 159 -5.22 -13.99 3.57
CA LEU A 159 -4.02 -14.43 2.84
C LEU A 159 -3.22 -13.23 2.34
N THR A 160 -3.89 -12.21 1.79
CA THR A 160 -3.23 -10.99 1.33
C THR A 160 -2.56 -10.27 2.49
N PHE A 161 -3.22 -10.17 3.65
CA PHE A 161 -2.62 -9.62 4.86
C PHE A 161 -1.33 -10.36 5.24
N ILE A 162 -1.37 -11.69 5.28
CA ILE A 162 -0.21 -12.51 5.63
C ILE A 162 0.92 -12.29 4.62
N PHE A 163 0.65 -12.48 3.33
CA PHE A 163 1.68 -12.34 2.29
C PHE A 163 2.26 -10.93 2.20
N PHE A 164 1.45 -9.91 2.39
CA PHE A 164 1.91 -8.53 2.37
C PHE A 164 2.89 -8.24 3.52
N ASN A 165 2.63 -8.81 4.70
CA ASN A 165 3.47 -8.61 5.86
C ASN A 165 4.73 -9.52 5.88
N THR A 166 4.78 -10.61 5.07
CA THR A 166 6.01 -11.39 4.91
C THR A 166 7.17 -10.57 4.33
N PHE A 167 6.85 -9.52 3.58
CA PHE A 167 7.87 -8.59 3.07
C PHE A 167 8.62 -7.88 4.20
N ALA A 168 7.92 -7.45 5.25
CA ALA A 168 8.53 -6.84 6.43
C ALA A 168 9.40 -7.87 7.19
N ILE A 169 8.96 -9.13 7.27
CA ILE A 169 9.72 -10.21 7.90
C ILE A 169 11.02 -10.48 7.15
N ASN A 170 10.99 -10.44 5.81
CA ASN A 170 12.18 -10.66 4.97
C ASN A 170 13.27 -9.58 5.15
N MET A 171 12.97 -8.47 5.82
CA MET A 171 13.98 -7.46 6.17
C MET A 171 14.88 -7.88 7.34
N PHE A 172 14.49 -8.92 8.09
CA PHE A 172 15.27 -9.47 9.21
C PHE A 172 16.14 -10.67 8.81
N LEU A 173 15.91 -11.24 7.63
CA LEU A 173 16.66 -12.38 7.08
C LEU A 173 17.80 -11.89 6.18
#